data_c7ce6c92202acf4a51c9c3e20841eb52
#
_entry.id   c7ce6c92202acf4a51c9c3e20841eb52
#
_cell.length_a   1.000
_cell.length_b   1.000
_cell.length_c   1.000
_cell.angle_alpha   90.00
_cell.angle_beta   90.00
_cell.angle_gamma   90.00
#
_symmetry.space_group_name_H-M   'P 1'
#
loop_
_entity.id
_entity.type
_entity.pdbx_description
1 polymer ?
#
loop_
_entity_poly.entity_id
_entity_poly.type
_entity_poly.pdbx_seq_one_letter_code
_entity_poly.pdbx_strand_id
1 'polypeptide(L)'
;MKFSILTILGVTTFSALAFTSICTRSELFSDGFLILVYVLIASSIAASLTHSTPFSIGYACGTATLLLLVIAEYEPLQAQWTYFANYVWNNWNYIGLGADYTTGYFPNVNLQRLMCALTPPACGILTGWICMSTNRRTTGRKKHESTQTDG
;
A
#
# COMPACT_ATOMS: atom_id res chain seq x y z
N MET A 1 -5.78 19.68 9.96
CA MET A 1 -6.49 18.43 9.66
C MET A 1 -7.07 17.88 10.95
N LYS A 2 -8.39 17.68 11.03
CA LYS A 2 -9.01 17.02 12.19
C LYS A 2 -9.09 15.53 11.87
N PHE A 3 -8.23 14.72 12.50
CA PHE A 3 -8.35 13.27 12.41
C PHE A 3 -9.57 12.83 13.23
N SER A 4 -10.46 12.07 12.60
CA SER A 4 -11.59 11.46 13.31
C SER A 4 -11.03 10.36 14.23
N ILE A 5 -11.62 10.22 15.43
CA ILE A 5 -11.33 9.11 16.37
C ILE A 5 -11.49 7.78 15.64
N LEU A 6 -12.48 7.67 14.76
CA LEU A 6 -12.71 6.48 13.95
C LEU A 6 -11.52 6.15 13.01
N THR A 7 -10.89 7.18 12.44
CA THR A 7 -9.69 6.99 11.59
C THR A 7 -8.52 6.48 12.41
N ILE A 8 -8.29 7.03 13.60
CA ILE A 8 -7.21 6.60 14.49
C ILE A 8 -7.46 5.14 14.91
N LEU A 9 -8.68 4.83 15.34
CA LEU A 9 -9.06 3.47 15.74
C LEU A 9 -8.88 2.49 14.57
N GLY A 10 -9.31 2.84 13.37
CA GLY A 10 -9.16 2.01 12.17
C GLY A 10 -7.68 1.72 11.86
N VAL A 11 -6.82 2.75 11.87
CA VAL A 11 -5.37 2.59 11.64
C VAL A 11 -4.74 1.71 12.71
N THR A 12 -5.08 1.92 13.99
CA THR A 12 -4.53 1.14 15.11
C THR A 12 -4.95 -0.33 15.00
N THR A 13 -6.22 -0.59 14.71
CA THR A 13 -6.74 -1.96 14.54
C THR A 13 -6.09 -2.65 13.36
N PHE A 14 -5.98 -1.98 12.22
CA PHE A 14 -5.30 -2.51 11.03
C PHE A 14 -3.84 -2.84 11.32
N SER A 15 -3.11 -1.94 11.98
CA SER A 15 -1.70 -2.15 12.35
C SER A 15 -1.53 -3.33 13.31
N ALA A 16 -2.44 -3.47 14.29
CA ALA A 16 -2.42 -4.61 15.21
C ALA A 16 -2.67 -5.94 14.48
N LEU A 17 -3.65 -5.99 13.58
CA LEU A 17 -3.94 -7.17 12.76
C LEU A 17 -2.78 -7.52 11.84
N ALA A 18 -2.15 -6.52 11.20
CA ALA A 18 -0.99 -6.70 10.35
C ALA A 18 0.19 -7.29 11.14
N PHE A 19 0.47 -6.73 12.32
CA PHE A 19 1.52 -7.25 13.19
C PHE A 19 1.22 -8.69 13.65
N THR A 20 -0.01 -8.96 14.04
CA THR A 20 -0.45 -10.32 14.42
C THR A 20 -0.28 -11.29 13.25
N SER A 21 -0.63 -10.88 12.02
CA SER A 21 -0.46 -11.71 10.81
C SER A 21 1.01 -12.08 10.54
N ILE A 22 1.96 -11.19 10.85
CA ILE A 22 3.39 -11.46 10.71
C ILE A 22 3.86 -12.45 11.81
N CYS A 23 3.39 -12.26 13.04
CA CYS A 23 3.86 -13.01 14.21
C CYS A 23 3.09 -14.32 14.44
N THR A 24 2.00 -14.58 13.74
CA THR A 24 1.19 -15.78 13.93
C THR A 24 1.81 -16.99 13.27
N ARG A 25 1.68 -18.15 13.93
CA ARG A 25 2.02 -19.47 13.36
C ARG A 25 0.90 -20.07 12.52
N SER A 26 -0.27 -19.43 12.51
CA SER A 26 -1.43 -19.91 11.76
C SER A 26 -1.40 -19.36 10.33
N GLU A 27 -1.11 -20.21 9.36
CA GLU A 27 -1.18 -19.88 7.94
C GLU A 27 -2.58 -19.38 7.56
N LEU A 28 -3.61 -20.03 8.09
CA LEU A 28 -5.00 -19.68 7.80
C LEU A 28 -5.34 -18.25 8.24
N PHE A 29 -4.80 -17.79 9.37
CA PHE A 29 -4.98 -16.41 9.82
C PHE A 29 -4.20 -15.43 8.91
N SER A 30 -2.96 -15.76 8.57
CA SER A 30 -2.12 -14.93 7.69
C SER A 30 -2.74 -14.78 6.31
N ASP A 31 -3.17 -15.88 5.70
CA ASP A 31 -3.79 -15.88 4.38
C ASP A 31 -5.18 -15.19 4.40
N GLY A 32 -5.97 -15.40 5.44
CA GLY A 32 -7.24 -14.70 5.62
C GLY A 32 -7.08 -13.19 5.75
N PHE A 33 -6.04 -12.75 6.47
CA PHE A 33 -5.72 -11.33 6.55
C PHE A 33 -5.26 -10.75 5.20
N LEU A 34 -4.46 -11.47 4.43
CA LEU A 34 -4.03 -11.04 3.08
C LEU A 34 -5.24 -10.92 2.14
N ILE A 35 -6.16 -11.88 2.16
CA ILE A 35 -7.40 -11.81 1.37
C ILE A 35 -8.18 -10.55 1.75
N LEU A 36 -8.32 -10.24 3.04
CA LEU A 36 -8.97 -9.02 3.51
C LEU A 36 -8.29 -7.77 2.95
N VAL A 37 -6.96 -7.72 2.97
CA VAL A 37 -6.18 -6.59 2.41
C VAL A 37 -6.47 -6.43 0.92
N TYR A 38 -6.47 -7.50 0.13
CA TYR A 38 -6.77 -7.43 -1.30
C TYR A 38 -8.22 -6.98 -1.59
N VAL A 39 -9.19 -7.44 -0.80
CA VAL A 39 -10.59 -6.98 -0.89
C VAL A 39 -10.69 -5.48 -0.59
N LEU A 40 -9.98 -4.99 0.42
CA LEU A 40 -9.94 -3.56 0.74
C LEU A 40 -9.30 -2.74 -0.38
N ILE A 41 -8.22 -3.23 -1.00
CA ILE A 41 -7.57 -2.58 -2.15
C ILE A 41 -8.53 -2.52 -3.34
N ALA A 42 -9.17 -3.63 -3.70
CA ALA A 42 -10.14 -3.68 -4.80
C ALA A 42 -11.32 -2.73 -4.55
N SER A 43 -11.84 -2.70 -3.34
CA SER A 43 -12.91 -1.78 -2.92
C SER A 43 -12.47 -0.32 -3.01
N SER A 44 -11.23 0.00 -2.63
CA SER A 44 -10.68 1.35 -2.72
C SER A 44 -10.49 1.82 -4.16
N ILE A 45 -10.08 0.93 -5.07
CA ILE A 45 -9.99 1.21 -6.51
C ILE A 45 -11.40 1.50 -7.06
N ALA A 46 -12.38 0.63 -6.77
CA ALA A 46 -13.75 0.79 -7.22
C ALA A 46 -14.36 2.12 -6.72
N ALA A 47 -14.17 2.43 -5.43
CA ALA A 47 -14.60 3.70 -4.87
C ALA A 47 -13.91 4.91 -5.52
N SER A 48 -12.64 4.80 -5.87
CA SER A 48 -11.89 5.87 -6.54
C SER A 48 -12.39 6.13 -7.97
N LEU A 49 -12.84 5.11 -8.67
CA LEU A 49 -13.39 5.23 -10.03
C LEU A 49 -14.76 5.96 -10.05
N THR A 50 -15.49 6.00 -8.94
CA THR A 50 -16.74 6.76 -8.84
C THR A 50 -16.51 8.26 -8.68
N HIS A 51 -15.29 8.67 -8.33
CA HIS A 51 -14.92 10.07 -8.14
C HIS A 51 -14.02 10.54 -9.29
N SER A 52 -14.45 11.52 -10.08
CA SER A 52 -13.73 12.05 -11.26
C SER A 52 -12.65 13.07 -10.90
N THR A 53 -12.08 13.02 -9.69
CA THR A 53 -10.99 13.93 -9.30
C THR A 53 -9.65 13.46 -9.86
N PRO A 54 -8.70 14.37 -10.19
CA PRO A 54 -7.37 13.99 -10.67
C PRO A 54 -6.63 13.06 -9.70
N PHE A 55 -6.83 13.25 -8.40
CA PHE A 55 -6.27 12.38 -7.38
C PHE A 55 -6.84 10.97 -7.46
N SER A 56 -8.16 10.82 -7.54
CA SER A 56 -8.79 9.49 -7.55
C SER A 56 -8.43 8.70 -8.81
N ILE A 57 -8.33 9.35 -9.96
CA ILE A 57 -7.90 8.72 -11.21
C ILE A 57 -6.44 8.24 -11.08
N GLY A 58 -5.53 9.12 -10.63
CA GLY A 58 -4.14 8.76 -10.41
C GLY A 58 -3.97 7.64 -9.39
N TYR A 59 -4.73 7.68 -8.29
CA TYR A 59 -4.74 6.62 -7.28
C TYR A 59 -5.20 5.29 -7.88
N ALA A 60 -6.32 5.26 -8.57
CA ALA A 60 -6.85 4.03 -9.16
C ALA A 60 -5.89 3.42 -10.18
N CYS A 61 -5.34 4.24 -11.10
CA CYS A 61 -4.39 3.78 -12.10
C CYS A 61 -3.10 3.24 -11.46
N GLY A 62 -2.50 3.96 -10.53
CA GLY A 62 -1.25 3.55 -9.87
C GLY A 62 -1.43 2.28 -9.04
N THR A 63 -2.52 2.20 -8.27
CA THR A 63 -2.83 1.01 -7.46
C THR A 63 -3.12 -0.20 -8.35
N ALA A 64 -3.93 -0.05 -9.40
CA ALA A 64 -4.28 -1.15 -10.30
C ALA A 64 -3.05 -1.68 -11.06
N THR A 65 -2.20 -0.79 -11.58
CA THR A 65 -0.98 -1.18 -12.29
C THR A 65 -0.05 -2.02 -11.41
N LEU A 66 0.21 -1.57 -10.18
CA LEU A 66 1.09 -2.33 -9.29
C LEU A 66 0.43 -3.59 -8.73
N LEU A 67 -0.89 -3.57 -8.51
CA LEU A 67 -1.61 -4.78 -8.13
C LEU A 67 -1.46 -5.86 -9.20
N LEU A 68 -1.56 -5.49 -10.48
CA LEU A 68 -1.33 -6.42 -11.59
C LEU A 68 0.12 -6.94 -11.60
N LEU A 69 1.12 -6.10 -11.32
CA LEU A 69 2.51 -6.55 -11.22
C LEU A 69 2.74 -7.50 -10.04
N VAL A 70 2.09 -7.27 -8.90
CA VAL A 70 2.16 -8.18 -7.74
C VAL A 70 1.49 -9.52 -8.07
N ILE A 71 0.32 -9.51 -8.70
CA ILE A 71 -0.40 -10.73 -9.10
C ILE A 71 0.36 -11.50 -10.19
N ALA A 72 1.02 -10.79 -11.12
CA ALA A 72 1.86 -11.39 -12.16
C ALA A 72 3.21 -11.89 -11.64
N GLU A 73 3.44 -11.86 -10.31
CA GLU A 73 4.67 -12.32 -9.67
C GLU A 73 5.94 -11.69 -10.27
N TYR A 74 5.89 -10.37 -10.51
CA TYR A 74 7.01 -9.65 -11.12
C TYR A 74 8.28 -9.77 -10.26
N GLU A 75 9.21 -10.62 -10.69
CA GLU A 75 10.42 -11.02 -9.95
C GLU A 75 11.23 -9.87 -9.36
N PRO A 76 11.51 -8.74 -10.07
CA PRO A 76 12.28 -7.66 -9.50
C PRO A 76 11.63 -7.01 -8.28
N LEU A 77 10.30 -6.93 -8.24
CA LEU A 77 9.56 -6.37 -7.11
C LEU A 77 9.61 -7.33 -5.92
N GLN A 78 9.41 -8.62 -6.17
CA GLN A 78 9.49 -9.65 -5.13
C GLN A 78 10.89 -9.76 -4.54
N ALA A 79 11.93 -9.72 -5.37
CA ALA A 79 13.32 -9.78 -4.90
C ALA A 79 13.66 -8.63 -3.95
N GLN A 80 13.21 -7.41 -4.23
CA GLN A 80 13.44 -6.25 -3.34
C GLN A 80 12.74 -6.43 -1.99
N TRP A 81 11.50 -6.91 -1.98
CA TRP A 81 10.77 -7.15 -0.73
C TRP A 81 11.32 -8.34 0.06
N THR A 82 11.79 -9.38 -0.63
CA THR A 82 12.51 -10.50 0.01
C THR A 82 13.78 -10.02 0.70
N TYR A 83 14.57 -9.20 0.01
CA TYR A 83 15.79 -8.63 0.59
C TYR A 83 15.48 -7.76 1.82
N PHE A 84 14.48 -6.88 1.73
CA PHE A 84 14.06 -6.04 2.84
C PHE A 84 13.51 -6.85 4.01
N ALA A 85 12.66 -7.84 3.75
CA ALA A 85 12.11 -8.70 4.79
C ALA A 85 13.20 -9.49 5.53
N ASN A 86 14.20 -10.01 4.80
CA ASN A 86 15.34 -10.70 5.39
C ASN A 86 16.23 -9.74 6.19
N TYR A 87 16.44 -8.52 5.71
CA TYR A 87 17.18 -7.49 6.43
C TYR A 87 16.51 -7.15 7.78
N VAL A 88 15.21 -6.87 7.75
CA VAL A 88 14.42 -6.59 8.96
C VAL A 88 14.47 -7.79 9.91
N TRP A 89 14.30 -9.00 9.37
CA TRP A 89 14.29 -10.22 10.15
C TRP A 89 15.63 -10.49 10.84
N ASN A 90 16.73 -10.33 10.14
CA ASN A 90 18.07 -10.52 10.71
C ASN A 90 18.34 -9.54 11.87
N ASN A 91 17.80 -8.33 11.79
CA ASN A 91 17.89 -7.36 12.89
C ASN A 91 16.92 -7.70 14.04
N TRP A 92 15.76 -8.29 13.76
CA TRP A 92 14.78 -8.70 14.78
C TRP A 92 15.20 -9.94 15.56
N ASN A 93 16.04 -10.80 15.01
CA ASN A 93 16.61 -11.93 15.74
C ASN A 93 17.39 -11.50 16.99
N TYR A 94 17.91 -10.28 17.02
CA TYR A 94 18.53 -9.70 18.23
C TYR A 94 17.50 -9.39 19.33
N ILE A 95 16.20 -9.34 19.01
CA ILE A 95 15.11 -9.04 19.96
C ILE A 95 14.44 -10.33 20.48
N GLY A 96 14.91 -11.50 20.10
CA GLY A 96 14.42 -12.79 20.60
C GLY A 96 13.16 -13.35 19.90
N LEU A 97 12.74 -12.76 18.78
CA LEU A 97 11.66 -13.28 17.91
C LEU A 97 12.25 -14.27 16.87
N GLY A 98 12.95 -15.31 17.33
CA GLY A 98 13.62 -16.27 16.45
C GLY A 98 12.66 -17.07 15.55
N ALA A 99 13.16 -17.45 14.35
CA ALA A 99 12.48 -18.43 13.52
C ALA A 99 12.45 -19.78 14.24
N ASP A 100 11.31 -20.42 14.27
CA ASP A 100 11.19 -21.76 14.81
C ASP A 100 11.28 -22.77 13.67
N TYR A 101 12.50 -23.25 13.43
CA TYR A 101 12.79 -24.24 12.38
C TYR A 101 12.07 -25.58 12.62
N THR A 102 11.64 -25.85 13.85
CA THR A 102 10.95 -27.11 14.17
C THR A 102 9.48 -27.10 13.73
N THR A 103 8.88 -25.90 13.67
CA THR A 103 7.48 -25.72 13.24
C THR A 103 7.33 -25.20 11.83
N GLY A 104 8.45 -24.94 11.11
CA GLY A 104 8.42 -24.37 9.75
C GLY A 104 7.92 -22.92 9.70
N TYR A 105 7.91 -22.22 10.84
CA TYR A 105 7.45 -20.85 10.92
C TYR A 105 8.51 -19.84 10.44
N PHE A 106 8.20 -19.12 9.38
CA PHE A 106 9.08 -18.12 8.76
C PHE A 106 8.40 -16.75 8.70
N PRO A 107 8.51 -15.91 9.74
CA PRO A 107 7.87 -14.59 9.78
C PRO A 107 8.32 -13.65 8.66
N ASN A 108 9.53 -13.83 8.13
CA ASN A 108 10.03 -13.07 6.98
C ASN A 108 9.16 -13.29 5.72
N VAL A 109 8.61 -14.48 5.52
CA VAL A 109 7.70 -14.78 4.40
C VAL A 109 6.38 -14.03 4.56
N ASN A 110 5.82 -14.03 5.76
CA ASN A 110 4.59 -13.28 6.04
C ASN A 110 4.81 -11.77 5.91
N LEU A 111 5.95 -11.26 6.37
CA LEU A 111 6.33 -9.85 6.21
C LEU A 111 6.48 -9.50 4.72
N GLN A 112 7.15 -10.33 3.93
CA GLN A 112 7.29 -10.14 2.49
C GLN A 112 5.92 -10.06 1.79
N ARG A 113 5.04 -11.04 2.05
CA ARG A 113 3.68 -11.08 1.48
C ARG A 113 2.88 -9.82 1.82
N LEU A 114 2.95 -9.38 3.08
CA LEU A 114 2.28 -8.16 3.52
C LEU A 114 2.84 -6.91 2.83
N MET A 115 4.16 -6.80 2.70
CA MET A 115 4.80 -5.68 1.99
C MET A 115 4.41 -5.65 0.51
N CYS A 116 4.39 -6.80 -0.17
CA CYS A 116 3.89 -6.90 -1.54
C CYS A 116 2.42 -6.44 -1.64
N ALA A 117 1.56 -6.82 -0.70
CA ALA A 117 0.16 -6.43 -0.70
C ALA A 117 -0.06 -4.93 -0.41
N LEU A 118 0.80 -4.29 0.38
CA LEU A 118 0.68 -2.86 0.73
C LEU A 118 1.34 -1.91 -0.29
N THR A 119 2.22 -2.42 -1.16
CA THR A 119 2.90 -1.61 -2.18
C THR A 119 1.92 -0.95 -3.18
N PRO A 120 0.91 -1.64 -3.74
CA PRO A 120 -0.04 -1.04 -4.67
C PRO A 120 -0.75 0.20 -4.13
N PRO A 121 -1.40 0.21 -2.95
CA PRO A 121 -2.06 1.40 -2.44
C PRO A 121 -1.08 2.52 -2.09
N ALA A 122 0.13 2.23 -1.64
CA ALA A 122 1.15 3.24 -1.38
C ALA A 122 1.54 3.98 -2.67
N CYS A 123 1.79 3.26 -3.75
CA CYS A 123 2.04 3.87 -5.06
C CYS A 123 0.83 4.59 -5.63
N GLY A 124 -0.38 4.08 -5.40
CA GLY A 124 -1.61 4.77 -5.76
C GLY A 124 -1.71 6.15 -5.12
N ILE A 125 -1.37 6.27 -3.83
CA ILE A 125 -1.34 7.56 -3.14
C ILE A 125 -0.33 8.52 -3.79
N LEU A 126 0.88 8.04 -4.12
CA LEU A 126 1.92 8.85 -4.76
C LEU A 126 1.48 9.33 -6.15
N THR A 127 0.96 8.43 -6.99
CA THR A 127 0.49 8.78 -8.35
C THR A 127 -0.72 9.71 -8.29
N GLY A 128 -1.64 9.50 -7.37
CA GLY A 128 -2.77 10.41 -7.13
C GLY A 128 -2.30 11.82 -6.75
N TRP A 129 -1.32 11.92 -5.89
CA TRP A 129 -0.75 13.20 -5.47
C TRP A 129 -0.02 13.92 -6.62
N ILE A 130 0.73 13.18 -7.45
CA ILE A 130 1.38 13.71 -8.65
C ILE A 130 0.34 14.26 -9.63
N CYS A 131 -0.73 13.50 -9.93
CA CYS A 131 -1.81 13.92 -10.82
C CYS A 131 -2.49 15.19 -10.31
N MET A 132 -2.77 15.27 -9.01
CA MET A 132 -3.37 16.48 -8.41
C MET A 132 -2.43 17.69 -8.51
N SER A 133 -1.14 17.51 -8.27
CA SER A 133 -0.13 18.58 -8.34
C SER A 133 0.03 19.13 -9.76
N THR A 134 0.04 18.24 -10.75
CA THR A 134 0.17 18.59 -12.17
C THR A 134 -1.07 19.37 -12.64
N ASN A 135 -2.27 18.93 -12.26
CA ASN A 135 -3.50 19.60 -12.63
C ASN A 135 -3.60 21.03 -12.06
N ARG A 136 -3.13 21.26 -10.84
CA ARG A 136 -3.07 22.60 -10.24
C ARG A 136 -2.16 23.55 -11.04
N ARG A 137 -1.01 23.06 -11.53
CA ARG A 137 -0.07 23.85 -12.32
C ARG A 137 -0.66 24.26 -13.66
N THR A 138 -1.34 23.35 -14.36
CA THR A 138 -1.94 23.62 -15.67
C THR A 138 -3.11 24.60 -15.57
N THR A 139 -3.92 24.50 -14.53
CA THR A 139 -5.06 25.43 -14.31
C THR A 139 -4.57 26.83 -13.93
N GLY A 140 -3.51 26.95 -13.13
CA GLY A 140 -2.90 28.23 -12.79
C GLY A 140 -2.30 28.95 -14.00
N ARG A 141 -1.67 28.23 -14.92
CA ARG A 141 -1.08 28.80 -16.14
C ARG A 141 -2.13 29.35 -17.10
N LYS A 142 -3.23 28.63 -17.31
CA LYS A 142 -4.36 29.11 -18.16
C LYS A 142 -4.99 30.39 -17.64
N LYS A 143 -5.07 30.58 -16.32
CA LYS A 143 -5.61 31.79 -15.72
C LYS A 143 -4.70 33.02 -15.94
N HIS A 144 -3.40 32.84 -15.99
CA HIS A 144 -2.44 33.92 -16.32
C HIS A 144 -2.49 34.35 -17.79
N GLU A 145 -2.63 33.38 -18.70
CA GLU A 145 -2.72 33.65 -20.13
C GLU A 145 -4.00 34.41 -20.52
N SER A 146 -5.16 34.09 -19.87
CA SER A 146 -6.42 34.78 -20.14
C SER A 146 -6.43 36.22 -19.65
N THR A 147 -5.67 36.57 -18.62
CA THR A 147 -5.61 37.95 -18.08
C THR A 147 -4.70 38.85 -18.93
N GLN A 148 -3.83 38.28 -19.75
CA GLN A 148 -2.88 39.02 -20.59
C GLN A 148 -3.43 39.36 -21.99
N THR A 149 -4.54 38.72 -22.42
CA THR A 149 -5.19 38.96 -23.69
C THR A 149 -6.28 40.03 -23.63
N ASP A 150 -6.73 40.45 -22.44
CA ASP A 150 -7.80 41.43 -22.24
C ASP A 150 -7.26 42.86 -21.89
N GLY A 151 -5.96 43.10 -21.99
CA GLY A 151 -5.28 44.40 -21.81
C GLY A 151 -4.70 44.94 -23.10
#